data_270e6d3fc379ef29f0cc382173331a7b
#
_entry.id   270e6d3fc379ef29f0cc382173331a7b
#
_cell.length_a   1.000
_cell.length_b   1.000
_cell.length_c   1.000
_cell.angle_alpha   90.00
_cell.angle_beta   90.00
_cell.angle_gamma   90.00
#
_symmetry.space_group_name_H-M   'P 1'
#
loop_
_entity.id
_entity.type
_entity.pdbx_description
1 polymer ?
#
loop_
_entity_poly.entity_id
_entity_poly.type
_entity_poly.pdbx_seq_one_letter_code
_entity_poly.pdbx_strand_id
1 'polypeptide(L)' 'IAAVYERTTARYGERGSRYIHMEVGHAAQNIALEAVAMGLGAVDVGAFSDLEVKKILGLPGSEQPLCIVPVGRK' A
#
# COMPACT_ATOMS: atom_id res chain seq x y z
N ILE A 1 3.14 -0.07 0.75
CA ILE A 1 2.06 0.74 1.34
C ILE A 1 1.34 -0.08 2.39
N ALA A 2 1.26 0.44 3.58
CA ALA A 2 0.58 -0.21 4.70
C ALA A 2 -0.47 0.73 5.28
N ALA A 3 -1.49 0.17 5.93
CA ALA A 3 -2.57 0.95 6.51
C ALA A 3 -2.89 0.52 7.94
N VAL A 4 -3.31 1.48 8.73
CA VAL A 4 -3.92 1.26 10.04
C VAL A 4 -5.42 1.45 9.85
N TYR A 5 -6.15 0.35 9.71
CA TYR A 5 -7.58 0.37 9.36
C TYR A 5 -8.42 1.17 10.34
N GLU A 6 -8.13 1.07 11.63
CA GLU A 6 -8.93 1.71 12.67
C GLU A 6 -8.97 3.22 12.54
N ARG A 7 -7.95 3.84 11.95
CA ARG A 7 -7.92 5.29 11.74
C ARG A 7 -9.05 5.77 10.84
N THR A 8 -9.48 4.91 9.93
CA THR A 8 -10.55 5.23 8.98
C THR A 8 -11.87 4.59 9.39
N THR A 9 -11.85 3.32 9.83
CA THR A 9 -13.08 2.61 10.22
C THR A 9 -13.71 3.19 11.46
N ALA A 10 -12.94 3.82 12.36
CA ALA A 10 -13.48 4.50 13.53
C ALA A 10 -14.45 5.62 13.14
N ARG A 11 -14.23 6.26 11.99
CA ARG A 11 -15.10 7.34 11.50
C ARG A 11 -16.17 6.85 10.53
N TYR A 12 -15.83 5.93 9.63
CA TYR A 12 -16.70 5.53 8.52
C TYR A 12 -17.29 4.13 8.66
N GLY A 13 -16.96 3.41 9.74
CA GLY A 13 -17.45 2.04 9.95
C GLY A 13 -16.94 1.09 8.87
N GLU A 14 -17.79 0.16 8.47
CA GLU A 14 -17.44 -0.87 7.49
C GLU A 14 -16.99 -0.30 6.14
N ARG A 15 -17.55 0.83 5.75
CA ARG A 15 -17.17 1.50 4.49
C ARG A 15 -15.74 2.00 4.50
N GLY A 16 -15.18 2.21 5.68
CA GLY A 16 -13.79 2.65 5.84
C GLY A 16 -12.78 1.76 5.13
N SER A 17 -12.99 0.44 5.15
CA SER A 17 -12.11 -0.50 4.45
C SER A 17 -12.08 -0.24 2.95
N ARG A 18 -13.24 0.03 2.35
CA ARG A 18 -13.35 0.36 0.93
C ARG A 18 -12.56 1.62 0.60
N TYR A 19 -12.69 2.65 1.43
CA TYR A 19 -11.99 3.92 1.22
C TYR A 19 -10.48 3.75 1.34
N ILE A 20 -10.02 2.93 2.29
CA ILE A 20 -8.60 2.62 2.44
C ILE A 20 -8.06 1.96 1.17
N HIS A 21 -8.77 0.98 0.62
CA HIS A 21 -8.34 0.28 -0.58
C HIS A 21 -8.30 1.21 -1.79
N MET A 22 -9.25 2.14 -1.89
CA MET A 22 -9.25 3.15 -2.94
C MET A 22 -8.05 4.08 -2.81
N GLU A 23 -7.74 4.54 -1.60
CA GLU A 23 -6.60 5.41 -1.33
C GLU A 23 -5.27 4.74 -1.64
N VAL A 24 -5.14 3.45 -1.33
CA VAL A 24 -3.93 2.69 -1.66
C VAL A 24 -3.72 2.66 -3.17
N GLY A 25 -4.79 2.46 -3.93
CA GLY A 25 -4.72 2.52 -5.39
C GLY A 25 -4.30 3.89 -5.90
N HIS A 26 -4.84 4.96 -5.32
CA HIS A 26 -4.46 6.33 -5.67
C HIS A 26 -2.97 6.57 -5.37
N ALA A 27 -2.51 6.15 -4.20
CA ALA A 27 -1.11 6.32 -3.81
C ALA A 27 -0.17 5.53 -4.73
N ALA A 28 -0.52 4.28 -5.04
CA ALA A 28 0.27 3.45 -5.94
C ALA A 28 0.36 4.05 -7.34
N GLN A 29 -0.74 4.61 -7.86
CA GLN A 29 -0.76 5.25 -9.16
C GLN A 29 0.13 6.51 -9.17
N ASN A 30 0.10 7.29 -8.09
CA ASN A 30 0.95 8.46 -7.98
C ASN A 30 2.43 8.08 -7.96
N ILE A 31 2.79 6.98 -7.29
CA ILE A 31 4.14 6.45 -7.31
C ILE A 31 4.54 6.06 -8.73
N ALA A 32 3.66 5.39 -9.46
CA ALA A 32 3.90 4.96 -10.83
C ALA A 32 4.13 6.17 -11.76
N LEU A 33 3.32 7.20 -11.64
CA LEU A 33 3.44 8.41 -12.44
C LEU A 33 4.76 9.13 -12.16
N GLU A 34 5.13 9.26 -10.90
CA GLU A 34 6.38 9.89 -10.51
C GLU A 34 7.58 9.07 -10.99
N ALA A 35 7.50 7.75 -10.92
CA ALA A 35 8.56 6.88 -11.43
C ALA A 35 8.79 7.13 -12.92
N VAL A 36 7.72 7.22 -13.72
CA VAL A 36 7.82 7.51 -15.14
C VAL A 36 8.47 8.88 -15.38
N ALA A 37 8.06 9.89 -14.60
CA ALA A 37 8.62 11.23 -14.72
C ALA A 37 10.13 11.25 -14.43
N MET A 38 10.60 10.35 -13.57
CA MET A 38 12.00 10.22 -13.21
C MET A 38 12.79 9.24 -14.11
N GLY A 39 12.15 8.66 -15.11
CA GLY A 39 12.78 7.66 -15.97
C GLY A 39 12.97 6.30 -15.30
N LEU A 40 12.22 6.01 -14.25
CA LEU A 40 12.30 4.75 -13.51
C LEU A 40 11.14 3.82 -13.88
N GLY A 41 11.31 2.54 -13.56
CA GLY A 41 10.24 1.55 -13.66
C GLY A 41 9.63 1.27 -12.30
N ALA A 42 8.34 0.92 -12.29
CA ALA A 42 7.63 0.54 -11.09
C ALA A 42 6.57 -0.50 -11.42
N VAL A 43 6.21 -1.32 -10.44
CA VAL A 43 5.14 -2.30 -10.61
C VAL A 43 4.39 -2.47 -9.28
N ASP A 44 3.08 -2.67 -9.36
CA ASP A 44 2.25 -2.95 -8.19
C ASP A 44 2.21 -4.46 -7.95
N VAL A 45 2.51 -4.88 -6.73
CA VAL A 45 2.41 -6.28 -6.33
C VAL A 45 1.40 -6.39 -5.20
N GLY A 46 0.31 -7.11 -5.46
CA GLY A 46 -0.74 -7.34 -4.46
C GLY A 46 -0.78 -8.77 -3.93
N ALA A 47 -0.15 -9.71 -4.63
CA ALA A 47 -0.16 -11.12 -4.24
C ALA A 47 1.11 -11.46 -3.46
N PHE A 48 1.02 -11.43 -2.13
CA PHE A 48 2.12 -11.76 -1.24
C PHE A 48 1.58 -12.28 0.08
N SER A 49 2.46 -12.87 0.89
CA SER A 49 2.11 -13.29 2.25
C SER A 49 2.16 -12.07 3.16
N ASP A 50 1.00 -11.60 3.63
CA ASP A 50 0.90 -10.45 4.53
C ASP A 50 1.75 -10.67 5.79
N LEU A 51 1.69 -11.88 6.33
CA LEU A 51 2.40 -12.23 7.56
C LEU A 51 3.90 -12.14 7.39
N GLU A 52 4.43 -12.65 6.27
CA GLU A 52 5.87 -12.59 5.99
C GLU A 52 6.34 -11.16 5.74
N VAL A 53 5.56 -10.37 5.02
CA VAL A 53 5.89 -8.98 4.75
C VAL A 53 5.92 -8.17 6.05
N LYS A 54 4.92 -8.37 6.93
CA LYS A 54 4.90 -7.73 8.25
C LYS A 54 6.16 -8.07 9.04
N LYS A 55 6.57 -9.33 9.00
CA LYS A 55 7.73 -9.81 9.73
C LYS A 55 9.03 -9.21 9.20
N ILE A 56 9.21 -9.22 7.88
CA ILE A 56 10.42 -8.68 7.23
C ILE A 56 10.57 -7.18 7.48
N LEU A 57 9.46 -6.43 7.38
CA LEU A 57 9.48 -4.98 7.56
C LEU A 57 9.39 -4.56 9.02
N GLY A 58 9.11 -5.47 9.93
CA GLY A 58 8.94 -5.15 11.34
C GLY A 58 7.72 -4.29 11.61
N LEU A 59 6.62 -4.50 10.86
CA LEU A 59 5.41 -3.71 11.04
C LEU A 59 4.71 -4.04 12.35
N PRO A 60 4.19 -3.02 13.08
CA PRO A 60 3.35 -3.27 14.25
C PRO A 60 2.10 -4.05 13.87
N GLY A 61 1.50 -4.74 14.86
CA GLY A 61 0.30 -5.53 14.60
C GLY A 61 -0.88 -4.77 14.01
N SER A 62 -0.95 -3.45 14.30
CA SER A 62 -2.03 -2.59 13.79
C SER A 62 -1.83 -2.17 12.33
N GLU A 63 -0.64 -2.34 11.76
CA GLU A 63 -0.36 -1.97 10.37
C GLU A 63 -0.49 -3.19 9.46
N GLN A 64 -1.29 -3.04 8.40
CA GLN A 64 -1.52 -4.10 7.42
C GLN A 64 -0.87 -3.72 6.09
N PRO A 65 0.01 -4.59 5.53
CA PRO A 65 0.58 -4.34 4.22
C PRO A 65 -0.49 -4.59 3.14
N LEU A 66 -0.65 -3.65 2.23
CA LEU A 66 -1.68 -3.73 1.20
C LEU A 66 -1.12 -3.80 -0.22
N CYS A 67 0.03 -3.20 -0.43
CA CYS A 67 0.65 -3.16 -1.75
C CYS A 67 2.15 -3.00 -1.63
N ILE A 68 2.90 -3.74 -2.45
CA ILE A 68 4.34 -3.57 -2.58
C ILE A 68 4.59 -2.94 -3.93
N VAL A 69 5.36 -1.86 -3.96
CA VAL A 69 5.66 -1.15 -5.20
C VAL A 69 7.18 -1.05 -5.36
N PRO A 70 7.81 -2.06 -5.96
CA PRO A 70 9.23 -1.94 -6.28
C PRO A 70 9.45 -0.84 -7.32
N VAL A 71 10.41 0.02 -7.06
CA VAL A 71 10.78 1.11 -7.95
C VAL A 71 12.28 1.04 -8.19
N GLY A 72 12.69 1.14 -9.43
CA GLY A 72 14.09 1.05 -9.77
C GLY A 72 14.38 1.42 -11.22
N ARG A 73 15.64 1.28 -11.59
CA ARG A 73 16.08 1.53 -12.97
C ARG A 73 15.47 0.50 -13.90
N LYS A 74 15.12 0.95 -15.07
CA LYS A 74 14.65 0.06 -16.14
C LYS A 74 15.79 -0.81 -16.68
#